data_3b00854373377bca714138d1a4757b45
#
_entry.id   3b00854373377bca714138d1a4757b45
#
_cell.length_a   1.000
_cell.length_b   1.000
_cell.length_c   1.000
_cell.angle_alpha   90.00
_cell.angle_beta   90.00
_cell.angle_gamma   90.00
#
_symmetry.space_group_name_H-M   'P 1'
#
loop_
_entity.id
_entity.type
_entity.pdbx_description
1 polymer ?
#
loop_
_entity_poly.entity_id
_entity_poly.type
_entity_poly.pdbx_seq_one_letter_code
_entity_poly.pdbx_strand_id
1 'polypeptide(L)'
;MKKIINTPESFVYDMCHGIAAAHPELEFVEQYKVVKKREINEDKVTLISGGGSGHEPAHAGFVGKGMLDAAVCGDVFASPSQVQVYNAIKRTKSNKGTLLIVKNYSGDCMNFNNAA
;
A
#
# COMPACT_ATOMS: atom_id res chain seq x y z
N MET A 1 26.05 3.65 -11.62
CA MET A 1 25.16 2.72 -12.32
C MET A 1 24.01 3.49 -12.94
N LYS A 2 23.72 3.25 -14.19
CA LYS A 2 22.56 3.86 -14.85
C LYS A 2 21.29 3.16 -14.41
N LYS A 3 20.23 3.94 -14.12
CA LYS A 3 18.93 3.44 -13.71
C LYS A 3 17.85 4.15 -14.52
N ILE A 4 16.76 3.44 -14.79
CA ILE A 4 15.61 4.01 -15.48
C ILE A 4 14.67 4.59 -14.44
N ILE A 5 15.04 5.73 -13.88
CA ILE A 5 14.28 6.47 -12.89
C ILE A 5 14.37 7.97 -13.18
N ASN A 6 13.37 8.74 -12.74
CA ASN A 6 13.43 10.20 -12.87
C ASN A 6 14.39 10.78 -11.83
N THR A 7 14.08 10.58 -10.55
CA THR A 7 14.95 10.94 -9.42
C THR A 7 14.83 9.88 -8.32
N PRO A 8 15.86 9.70 -7.47
CA PRO A 8 15.73 8.78 -6.34
C PRO A 8 14.59 9.16 -5.39
N GLU A 9 14.35 10.47 -5.21
CA GLU A 9 13.32 10.98 -4.29
C GLU A 9 11.92 10.69 -4.78
N SER A 10 11.70 10.66 -6.10
CA SER A 10 10.38 10.44 -6.69
C SER A 10 10.12 9.00 -7.10
N PHE A 11 11.07 8.10 -6.93
CA PHE A 11 11.02 6.72 -7.46
C PHE A 11 9.73 6.00 -7.06
N VAL A 12 9.41 5.97 -5.77
CA VAL A 12 8.23 5.25 -5.27
C VAL A 12 6.94 5.95 -5.74
N TYR A 13 6.92 7.27 -5.71
CA TYR A 13 5.76 8.04 -6.18
C TYR A 13 5.49 7.79 -7.67
N ASP A 14 6.53 7.82 -8.49
CA ASP A 14 6.40 7.61 -9.93
C ASP A 14 5.91 6.19 -10.23
N MET A 15 6.43 5.19 -9.52
CA MET A 15 6.00 3.80 -9.64
C MET A 15 4.51 3.65 -9.31
N CYS A 16 4.08 4.22 -8.19
CA CYS A 16 2.68 4.12 -7.76
C CYS A 16 1.73 4.88 -8.68
N HIS A 17 2.13 6.05 -9.17
CA HIS A 17 1.36 6.77 -10.19
C HIS A 17 1.21 5.96 -11.46
N GLY A 18 2.27 5.26 -11.89
CA GLY A 18 2.24 4.37 -13.03
C GLY A 18 1.27 3.21 -12.86
N ILE A 19 1.26 2.60 -11.69
CA ILE A 19 0.33 1.50 -11.35
C ILE A 19 -1.10 2.01 -11.43
N ALA A 20 -1.41 3.15 -10.82
CA ALA A 20 -2.75 3.71 -10.82
C ALA A 20 -3.19 4.13 -12.24
N ALA A 21 -2.27 4.65 -13.05
CA ALA A 21 -2.56 5.02 -14.44
C ALA A 21 -2.87 3.79 -15.31
N ALA A 22 -2.19 2.67 -15.05
CA ALA A 22 -2.39 1.43 -15.80
C ALA A 22 -3.67 0.69 -15.37
N HIS A 23 -4.18 0.95 -14.17
CA HIS A 23 -5.33 0.25 -13.61
C HIS A 23 -6.38 1.26 -13.12
N PRO A 24 -7.35 1.65 -13.98
CA PRO A 24 -8.35 2.68 -13.61
C PRO A 24 -9.20 2.36 -12.39
N GLU A 25 -9.32 1.08 -12.02
CA GLU A 25 -10.04 0.64 -10.83
C GLU A 25 -9.28 0.91 -9.53
N LEU A 26 -8.03 1.33 -9.63
CA LEU A 26 -7.19 1.67 -8.49
C LEU A 26 -6.96 3.18 -8.42
N GLU A 27 -6.62 3.66 -7.23
CA GLU A 27 -6.17 5.02 -7.03
C GLU A 27 -4.94 5.05 -6.11
N PHE A 28 -4.12 6.07 -6.30
CA PHE A 28 -2.94 6.28 -5.47
C PHE A 28 -3.17 7.48 -4.54
N VAL A 29 -3.15 7.22 -3.23
CA VAL A 29 -3.22 8.27 -2.22
C VAL A 29 -1.79 8.74 -1.96
N GLU A 30 -1.38 9.76 -2.69
CA GLU A 30 0.01 10.21 -2.76
C GLU A 30 0.58 10.58 -1.40
N GLN A 31 -0.19 11.27 -0.57
CA GLN A 31 0.26 11.76 0.73
C GLN A 31 0.80 10.63 1.63
N TYR A 32 0.22 9.44 1.53
CA TYR A 32 0.58 8.31 2.39
C TYR A 32 1.15 7.12 1.63
N LYS A 33 1.36 7.27 0.33
CA LYS A 33 1.84 6.20 -0.57
C LYS A 33 1.01 4.93 -0.47
N VAL A 34 -0.30 5.08 -0.52
CA VAL A 34 -1.26 3.98 -0.48
C VAL A 34 -1.87 3.77 -1.86
N VAL A 35 -1.73 2.55 -2.38
CA VAL A 35 -2.44 2.11 -3.59
C VAL A 35 -3.66 1.35 -3.12
N LYS A 36 -4.85 1.78 -3.53
CA LYS A 36 -6.10 1.16 -3.08
C LYS A 36 -7.10 1.05 -4.20
N LYS A 37 -8.11 0.20 -4.02
CA LYS A 37 -9.28 0.21 -4.88
C LYS A 37 -10.00 1.54 -4.74
N ARG A 38 -10.51 2.09 -5.85
CA ARG A 38 -11.34 3.30 -5.79
C ARG A 38 -12.61 3.04 -5.00
N GLU A 39 -13.24 1.89 -5.25
CA GLU A 39 -14.48 1.49 -4.60
C GLU A 39 -14.20 0.38 -3.61
N ILE A 40 -14.54 0.62 -2.36
CA ILE A 40 -14.39 -0.34 -1.28
C ILE A 40 -15.74 -1.00 -1.02
N ASN A 41 -15.75 -2.34 -1.02
CA ASN A 41 -16.94 -3.09 -0.64
C ASN A 41 -17.10 -3.03 0.89
N GLU A 42 -18.08 -2.27 1.36
CA GLU A 42 -18.31 -2.06 2.79
C GLU A 42 -18.88 -3.29 3.50
N ASP A 43 -19.31 -4.30 2.76
CA ASP A 43 -19.94 -5.51 3.31
C ASP A 43 -18.96 -6.69 3.41
N LYS A 44 -17.67 -6.44 3.30
CA LYS A 44 -16.64 -7.47 3.48
C LYS A 44 -15.52 -6.95 4.35
N VAL A 45 -14.73 -7.87 4.89
CA VAL A 45 -13.48 -7.53 5.60
C VAL A 45 -12.50 -6.93 4.59
N THR A 46 -11.95 -5.77 4.92
CA THR A 46 -10.94 -5.11 4.10
C THR A 46 -9.58 -5.75 4.32
N LEU A 47 -8.88 -6.08 3.25
CA LEU A 47 -7.56 -6.70 3.31
C LEU A 47 -6.49 -5.67 2.97
N ILE A 48 -5.56 -5.44 3.89
CA ILE A 48 -4.46 -4.48 3.71
C ILE A 48 -3.14 -5.17 4.02
N SER A 49 -2.17 -4.94 3.18
CA SER A 49 -0.79 -5.31 3.43
C SER A 49 0.13 -4.17 2.99
N GLY A 50 1.41 -4.38 3.09
CA GLY A 50 2.39 -3.40 2.67
C GLY A 50 3.78 -3.77 3.12
N GLY A 51 4.72 -2.92 2.78
CA GLY A 51 6.11 -3.11 3.10
C GLY A 51 6.98 -2.14 2.34
N GLY A 52 8.28 -2.29 2.46
CA GLY A 52 9.24 -1.51 1.70
C GLY A 52 9.11 -1.74 0.21
N SER A 53 9.33 -0.71 -0.58
CA SER A 53 9.40 -0.84 -2.03
C SER A 53 10.70 -1.55 -2.43
N GLY A 54 10.68 -2.27 -3.56
CA GLY A 54 11.78 -3.11 -4.02
C GLY A 54 11.44 -4.59 -4.05
N HIS A 55 10.29 -4.97 -3.50
CA HIS A 55 9.81 -6.35 -3.48
C HIS A 55 8.73 -6.61 -4.55
N GLU A 56 8.56 -5.69 -5.49
CA GLU A 56 7.49 -5.77 -6.49
C GLU A 56 7.46 -7.15 -7.19
N PRO A 57 6.26 -7.62 -7.49
CA PRO A 57 4.95 -6.94 -7.45
C PRO A 57 4.34 -6.75 -6.06
N ALA A 58 4.97 -7.24 -5.01
CA ALA A 58 4.45 -7.06 -3.66
C ALA A 58 4.66 -5.60 -3.20
N HIS A 59 3.65 -4.89 -2.68
CA HIS A 59 2.31 -5.44 -2.47
C HIS A 59 1.28 -4.75 -3.36
N ALA A 60 1.64 -3.62 -3.97
CA ALA A 60 0.74 -2.83 -4.80
C ALA A 60 0.17 -3.63 -5.98
N GLY A 61 0.97 -4.53 -6.56
CA GLY A 61 0.54 -5.39 -7.64
C GLY A 61 -0.53 -6.42 -7.25
N PHE A 62 -0.81 -6.55 -5.95
CA PHE A 62 -1.82 -7.49 -5.44
C PHE A 62 -3.15 -6.80 -5.11
N VAL A 63 -3.26 -5.48 -5.32
CA VAL A 63 -4.49 -4.74 -5.10
C VAL A 63 -5.44 -5.00 -6.28
N GLY A 64 -6.63 -5.50 -5.99
CA GLY A 64 -7.61 -5.79 -7.02
C GLY A 64 -8.74 -6.66 -6.50
N LYS A 65 -9.69 -6.95 -7.39
CA LYS A 65 -10.84 -7.77 -7.06
C LYS A 65 -10.43 -9.17 -6.60
N GLY A 66 -10.91 -9.57 -5.43
CA GLY A 66 -10.58 -10.88 -4.85
C GLY A 66 -9.20 -10.95 -4.20
N MET A 67 -8.49 -9.82 -4.13
CA MET A 67 -7.15 -9.70 -3.57
C MET A 67 -7.12 -8.58 -2.54
N LEU A 68 -5.99 -7.88 -2.38
CA LEU A 68 -5.89 -6.77 -1.44
C LEU A 68 -6.84 -5.61 -1.82
N ASP A 69 -7.36 -4.95 -0.82
CA ASP A 69 -8.10 -3.68 -0.98
C ASP A 69 -7.15 -2.49 -0.98
N ALA A 70 -6.05 -2.58 -0.28
CA ALA A 70 -5.01 -1.56 -0.27
C ALA A 70 -3.63 -2.14 0.03
N ALA A 71 -2.61 -1.48 -0.48
CA ALA A 71 -1.22 -1.75 -0.18
C ALA A 71 -0.54 -0.45 0.23
N VAL A 72 0.22 -0.50 1.32
CA VAL A 72 0.97 0.64 1.85
C VAL A 72 2.41 0.51 1.42
N CYS A 73 2.89 1.48 0.63
CA CYS A 73 4.23 1.44 0.08
C CYS A 73 5.19 2.25 0.95
N GLY A 74 6.20 1.59 1.50
CA GLY A 74 7.31 2.27 2.16
C GLY A 74 8.32 2.79 1.14
N ASP A 75 9.37 3.42 1.63
CA ASP A 75 10.51 3.77 0.80
C ASP A 75 11.27 2.50 0.37
N VAL A 76 12.26 2.64 -0.49
CA VAL A 76 12.99 1.48 -1.01
C VAL A 76 13.61 0.68 0.16
N PHE A 77 13.17 -0.57 0.29
CA PHE A 77 13.56 -1.50 1.36
C PHE A 77 13.41 -0.94 2.78
N ALA A 78 12.45 -0.03 2.97
CA ALA A 78 12.11 0.51 4.28
C ALA A 78 10.63 0.33 4.55
N SER A 79 10.28 -0.09 5.77
CA SER A 79 8.90 -0.28 6.18
C SER A 79 8.10 1.03 6.08
N PRO A 80 6.83 0.97 5.67
CA PRO A 80 5.97 2.14 5.77
C PRO A 80 5.78 2.54 7.23
N SER A 81 5.52 3.83 7.45
CA SER A 81 5.31 4.36 8.79
C SER A 81 3.96 3.96 9.36
N GLN A 82 3.84 4.05 10.68
CA GLN A 82 2.57 3.85 11.39
C GLN A 82 1.48 4.77 10.84
N VAL A 83 1.80 6.02 10.55
CA VAL A 83 0.84 7.00 10.02
C VAL A 83 0.32 6.59 8.64
N GLN A 84 1.19 6.07 7.79
CA GLN A 84 0.81 5.56 6.48
C GLN A 84 -0.18 4.39 6.61
N VAL A 85 0.12 3.42 7.46
CA VAL A 85 -0.74 2.25 7.68
C VAL A 85 -2.08 2.67 8.27
N TYR A 86 -2.07 3.55 9.26
CA TYR A 86 -3.29 4.07 9.87
C TYR A 86 -4.20 4.73 8.83
N ASN A 87 -3.63 5.54 7.94
CA ASN A 87 -4.42 6.20 6.90
C ASN A 87 -4.94 5.23 5.85
N ALA A 88 -4.21 4.16 5.56
CA ALA A 88 -4.72 3.10 4.69
C ALA A 88 -5.97 2.44 5.31
N ILE A 89 -5.91 2.11 6.59
CA ILE A 89 -7.05 1.55 7.32
C ILE A 89 -8.24 2.50 7.28
N LYS A 90 -8.00 3.76 7.59
CA LYS A 90 -9.05 4.78 7.64
C LYS A 90 -9.74 4.97 6.28
N ARG A 91 -8.97 4.95 5.20
CA ARG A 91 -9.47 5.21 3.85
C ARG A 91 -10.13 4.00 3.18
N THR A 92 -10.01 2.83 3.75
CA THR A 92 -10.62 1.59 3.24
C THR A 92 -11.60 0.99 4.23
N LYS A 93 -12.10 1.79 5.15
CA LYS A 93 -13.00 1.34 6.21
C LYS A 93 -14.22 0.63 5.67
N SER A 94 -14.58 -0.50 6.28
CA SER A 94 -15.78 -1.24 5.96
C SER A 94 -16.57 -1.57 7.24
N ASN A 95 -17.79 -2.07 7.05
CA ASN A 95 -18.66 -2.45 8.18
C ASN A 95 -18.23 -3.77 8.84
N LYS A 96 -17.33 -4.53 8.19
CA LYS A 96 -16.89 -5.85 8.64
C LYS A 96 -15.50 -5.87 9.27
N GLY A 97 -14.84 -4.71 9.33
CA GLY A 97 -13.51 -4.59 9.89
C GLY A 97 -12.39 -4.74 8.88
N THR A 98 -11.16 -4.73 9.37
CA THR A 98 -9.95 -4.76 8.55
C THR A 98 -9.03 -5.88 9.02
N LEU A 99 -8.53 -6.66 8.08
CA LEU A 99 -7.48 -7.66 8.31
C LEU A 99 -6.16 -7.12 7.75
N LEU A 100 -5.17 -6.97 8.61
CA LEU A 100 -3.82 -6.60 8.21
C LEU A 100 -3.00 -7.86 7.98
N ILE A 101 -2.40 -7.97 6.80
CA ILE A 101 -1.46 -9.06 6.48
C ILE A 101 -0.06 -8.47 6.61
N VAL A 102 0.63 -8.84 7.67
CA VAL A 102 1.90 -8.21 8.07
C VAL A 102 3.06 -9.14 7.77
N LYS A 103 4.04 -8.64 7.03
CA LYS A 103 5.27 -9.38 6.77
C LYS A 103 6.06 -9.52 8.07
N ASN A 104 6.74 -10.63 8.24
CA ASN A 104 7.52 -10.92 9.44
C ASN A 104 8.90 -10.23 9.42
N TYR A 105 8.89 -8.92 9.22
CA TYR A 105 10.06 -8.04 9.39
C TYR A 105 9.79 -7.13 10.58
N SER A 106 10.84 -6.85 11.37
CA SER A 106 10.68 -6.11 12.62
C SER A 106 10.01 -4.74 12.46
N GLY A 107 10.40 -3.98 11.44
CA GLY A 107 9.80 -2.67 11.15
C GLY A 107 8.34 -2.79 10.76
N ASP A 108 8.01 -3.74 9.90
CA ASP A 108 6.62 -3.98 9.49
C ASP A 108 5.76 -4.41 10.66
N CYS A 109 6.24 -5.35 11.46
CA CYS A 109 5.50 -5.79 12.66
C CYS A 109 5.23 -4.62 13.61
N MET A 110 6.23 -3.80 13.89
CA MET A 110 6.09 -2.66 14.79
C MET A 110 5.08 -1.65 14.26
N ASN A 111 5.25 -1.21 13.01
CA ASN A 111 4.46 -0.13 12.45
C ASN A 111 3.01 -0.56 12.18
N PHE A 112 2.79 -1.77 11.68
CA PHE A 112 1.44 -2.28 11.46
C PHE A 112 0.71 -2.54 12.78
N ASN A 113 1.38 -3.11 13.77
CA ASN A 113 0.77 -3.36 15.07
C ASN A 113 0.40 -2.06 15.78
N ASN A 114 1.25 -1.04 15.68
CA ASN A 114 0.97 0.27 16.29
C ASN A 114 -0.20 0.99 15.60
N ALA A 115 -0.40 0.76 14.31
CA ALA A 115 -1.50 1.36 13.55
C ALA A 115 -2.84 0.65 13.79
N ALA A 116 -2.80 -0.62 14.14
CA ALA A 116 -3.99 -1.44 14.32
C ALA A 116 -4.91 -0.97 15.48
#